data_c647ed0df44eae0f513d961440215fcd
#
_entry.id   c647ed0df44eae0f513d961440215fcd
#
_cell.length_a   1.000
_cell.length_b   1.000
_cell.length_c   1.000
_cell.angle_alpha   90.00
_cell.angle_beta   90.00
_cell.angle_gamma   90.00
#
_symmetry.space_group_name_H-M   'P 1'
#
loop_
_entity.id
_entity.type
_entity.pdbx_description
1 polymer ?
#
loop_
_entity_poly.entity_id
_entity_poly.type
_entity_poly.pdbx_seq_one_letter_code
_entity_poly.pdbx_strand_id
1 'polypeptide(L)'
;STITAAYVSWMMLFHRDKNILVMATKFQTAANLVKKVKAIIKNLPDWMQIATISIDNRASFELNNGSQIKASTTSGDAGRSEALSLLVIDEAAHVEGLDELWTGLYPTLSTGGRCIALSTPNGVGNWFHQTYTDAEGGINDFFPTVLPWDVHPDRDQEWFEEETKNMSQRQVAQEYECNFNMSGETVIHPEDMARIKQTLQEPKYKTGF
;
A
#
# COMPACT_ATOMS: atom_id res chain seq x y z
N SER A 1 4.15 1.13 -5.85
CA SER A 1 5.41 0.49 -5.39
C SER A 1 6.70 1.17 -5.89
N THR A 2 6.73 1.81 -7.10
CA THR A 2 7.95 2.45 -7.63
C THR A 2 8.36 3.70 -6.83
N ILE A 3 7.43 4.59 -6.52
CA ILE A 3 7.68 5.77 -5.67
C ILE A 3 8.15 5.34 -4.29
N THR A 4 7.53 4.32 -3.72
CA THR A 4 7.94 3.74 -2.43
C THR A 4 9.37 3.21 -2.48
N ALA A 5 9.74 2.51 -3.56
CA ALA A 5 11.10 2.02 -3.74
C ALA A 5 12.12 3.18 -3.85
N ALA A 6 11.77 4.27 -4.52
CA ALA A 6 12.62 5.46 -4.60
C ALA A 6 12.79 6.12 -3.23
N TYR A 7 11.70 6.27 -2.45
CA TYR A 7 11.76 6.80 -1.10
C TYR A 7 12.61 5.94 -0.16
N VAL A 8 12.43 4.61 -0.22
CA VAL A 8 13.23 3.65 0.54
C VAL A 8 14.72 3.76 0.18
N SER A 9 15.03 3.86 -1.13
CA SER A 9 16.41 4.03 -1.60
C SER A 9 17.03 5.31 -1.06
N TRP A 10 16.30 6.42 -1.10
CA TRP A 10 16.71 7.69 -0.52
C TRP A 10 16.96 7.57 0.98
N MET A 11 16.02 6.97 1.73
CA MET A 11 16.16 6.77 3.17
C MET A 11 17.41 5.95 3.52
N MET A 12 17.65 4.85 2.80
CA MET A 12 18.80 3.98 3.06
C MET A 12 20.14 4.63 2.73
N LEU A 13 20.20 5.41 1.65
CA LEU A 13 21.45 6.04 1.22
C LEU A 13 21.82 7.26 2.06
N PHE A 14 20.86 8.15 2.30
CA PHE A 14 21.13 9.46 2.91
C PHE A 14 20.95 9.49 4.43
N HIS A 15 20.50 8.36 5.03
CA HIS A 15 20.40 8.20 6.48
C HIS A 15 21.10 6.92 6.90
N ARG A 16 21.71 6.94 8.09
CA ARG A 16 22.41 5.78 8.66
C ARG A 16 21.47 4.94 9.51
N ASP A 17 21.82 3.67 9.67
CA ASP A 17 21.20 2.74 10.62
C ASP A 17 19.69 2.64 10.47
N LYS A 18 19.19 2.64 9.22
CA LYS A 18 17.77 2.45 8.93
C LYS A 18 17.42 0.98 8.79
N ASN A 19 16.47 0.54 9.61
CA ASN A 19 15.94 -0.81 9.55
C ASN A 19 14.56 -0.78 8.86
N ILE A 20 14.45 -1.40 7.68
CA ILE A 20 13.27 -1.35 6.84
C ILE A 20 12.72 -2.76 6.63
N LEU A 21 11.44 -2.94 6.94
CA LEU A 21 10.70 -4.16 6.68
C LEU A 21 9.68 -3.94 5.57
N VAL A 22 9.70 -4.82 4.57
CA VAL A 22 8.70 -4.86 3.49
C VAL A 22 7.87 -6.12 3.66
N MET A 23 6.57 -5.96 3.76
CA MET A 23 5.62 -7.06 3.90
C MET A 23 4.59 -7.05 2.77
N ALA A 24 4.12 -8.21 2.39
CA ALA A 24 3.02 -8.42 1.43
C ALA A 24 2.37 -9.78 1.68
N THR A 25 1.20 -10.01 1.08
CA THR A 25 0.49 -11.31 1.12
C THR A 25 1.39 -12.45 0.63
N LYS A 26 2.16 -12.20 -0.44
CA LYS A 26 3.10 -13.15 -1.02
C LYS A 26 4.53 -12.65 -0.82
N PHE A 27 5.40 -13.54 -0.34
CA PHE A 27 6.83 -13.25 -0.19
C PHE A 27 7.46 -12.70 -1.48
N GLN A 28 7.05 -13.21 -2.65
CA GLN A 28 7.58 -12.76 -3.92
C GLN A 28 7.25 -11.28 -4.21
N THR A 29 6.06 -10.80 -3.82
CA THR A 29 5.67 -9.38 -3.96
C THR A 29 6.59 -8.50 -3.11
N ALA A 30 6.78 -8.83 -1.83
CA ALA A 30 7.71 -8.12 -0.96
C ALA A 30 9.15 -8.14 -1.49
N ALA A 31 9.62 -9.31 -1.94
CA ALA A 31 10.96 -9.47 -2.52
C ALA A 31 11.13 -8.67 -3.84
N ASN A 32 10.07 -8.50 -4.63
CA ASN A 32 10.11 -7.66 -5.83
C ASN A 32 10.31 -6.18 -5.50
N LEU A 33 9.72 -5.69 -4.42
CA LEU A 33 9.96 -4.31 -3.97
C LEU A 33 11.41 -4.14 -3.51
N VAL A 34 11.95 -5.07 -2.73
CA VAL A 34 13.37 -5.08 -2.34
C VAL A 34 14.27 -5.10 -3.58
N LYS A 35 13.93 -5.90 -4.60
CA LYS A 35 14.66 -5.94 -5.88
C LYS A 35 14.64 -4.58 -6.60
N LYS A 36 13.50 -3.87 -6.59
CA LYS A 36 13.40 -2.51 -7.17
C LYS A 36 14.32 -1.53 -6.43
N VAL A 37 14.31 -1.52 -5.10
CA VAL A 37 15.20 -0.68 -4.28
C VAL A 37 16.66 -0.96 -4.63
N LYS A 38 17.04 -2.23 -4.69
CA LYS A 38 18.39 -2.66 -5.05
C LYS A 38 18.79 -2.20 -6.46
N ALA A 39 17.87 -2.31 -7.43
CA ALA A 39 18.10 -1.85 -8.80
C ALA A 39 18.31 -0.33 -8.85
N ILE A 40 17.53 0.44 -8.11
CA ILE A 40 17.69 1.89 -8.01
C ILE A 40 19.10 2.21 -7.49
N ILE A 41 19.49 1.64 -6.36
CA ILE A 41 20.80 1.91 -5.74
C ILE A 41 21.96 1.55 -6.66
N LYS A 42 21.88 0.38 -7.33
CA LYS A 42 22.95 -0.09 -8.24
C LYS A 42 23.09 0.74 -9.51
N ASN A 43 22.03 1.42 -9.94
CA ASN A 43 22.03 2.22 -11.18
C ASN A 43 22.15 3.74 -10.93
N LEU A 44 22.37 4.17 -9.69
CA LEU A 44 22.67 5.57 -9.40
C LEU A 44 24.02 5.96 -10.00
N PRO A 45 24.15 7.20 -10.48
CA PRO A 45 25.47 7.71 -10.91
C PRO A 45 26.46 7.74 -9.73
N ASP A 46 27.74 7.58 -10.04
CA ASP A 46 28.82 7.42 -9.02
C ASP A 46 28.79 8.50 -7.96
N TRP A 47 28.50 9.74 -8.33
CA TRP A 47 28.43 10.86 -7.38
C TRP A 47 27.26 10.78 -6.38
N MET A 48 26.26 9.95 -6.63
CA MET A 48 25.15 9.66 -5.72
C MET A 48 25.34 8.37 -4.92
N GLN A 49 26.32 7.55 -5.26
CA GLN A 49 26.60 6.28 -4.57
C GLN A 49 27.40 6.51 -3.28
N ILE A 50 26.77 7.20 -2.31
CA ILE A 50 27.40 7.53 -1.02
C ILE A 50 27.49 6.36 -0.04
N ALA A 51 26.84 5.25 -0.33
CA ALA A 51 26.90 3.99 0.38
C ALA A 51 26.85 2.81 -0.60
N THR A 52 27.54 1.72 -0.26
CA THR A 52 27.64 0.51 -1.09
C THR A 52 26.96 -0.67 -0.40
N ILE A 53 26.48 -1.62 -1.20
CA ILE A 53 25.88 -2.86 -0.69
C ILE A 53 26.99 -3.71 -0.08
N SER A 54 26.89 -4.01 1.21
CA SER A 54 27.84 -4.84 1.98
C SER A 54 27.39 -6.29 2.08
N ILE A 55 26.05 -6.54 2.19
CA ILE A 55 25.44 -7.87 2.18
C ILE A 55 24.36 -7.86 1.12
N ASP A 56 24.36 -8.84 0.23
CA ASP A 56 23.43 -8.95 -0.89
C ASP A 56 22.77 -10.34 -0.93
N ASN A 57 21.54 -10.46 -0.42
CA ASN A 57 20.71 -11.66 -0.49
C ASN A 57 19.48 -11.42 -1.38
N ARG A 58 18.81 -12.49 -1.79
CA ARG A 58 17.65 -12.42 -2.69
C ARG A 58 16.53 -11.49 -2.17
N ALA A 59 16.24 -11.55 -0.87
CA ALA A 59 15.11 -10.87 -0.25
C ALA A 59 15.52 -9.84 0.82
N SER A 60 16.81 -9.59 0.96
CA SER A 60 17.35 -8.61 1.89
C SER A 60 18.70 -8.10 1.39
N PHE A 61 19.08 -6.91 1.82
CA PHE A 61 20.44 -6.42 1.66
C PHE A 61 20.76 -5.37 2.72
N GLU A 62 22.04 -5.14 2.91
CA GLU A 62 22.56 -4.15 3.85
C GLU A 62 23.53 -3.22 3.14
N LEU A 63 23.55 -1.97 3.55
CA LEU A 63 24.54 -0.99 3.12
C LEU A 63 25.64 -0.85 4.18
N ASN A 64 26.82 -0.46 3.74
CA ASN A 64 27.97 -0.21 4.62
C ASN A 64 27.76 0.95 5.61
N ASN A 65 26.67 1.71 5.50
CA ASN A 65 26.27 2.74 6.46
C ASN A 65 25.34 2.24 7.58
N GLY A 66 25.15 0.91 7.71
CA GLY A 66 24.29 0.25 8.70
C GLY A 66 22.83 0.14 8.33
N SER A 67 22.40 0.71 7.19
CA SER A 67 20.99 0.59 6.76
C SER A 67 20.71 -0.78 6.14
N GLN A 68 19.58 -1.38 6.50
CA GLN A 68 19.17 -2.70 6.01
C GLN A 68 17.70 -2.71 5.58
N ILE A 69 17.38 -3.59 4.65
CA ILE A 69 16.02 -3.87 4.19
C ILE A 69 15.80 -5.37 4.10
N LYS A 70 14.63 -5.82 4.53
CA LYS A 70 14.22 -7.22 4.50
C LYS A 70 12.81 -7.35 3.93
N ALA A 71 12.58 -8.38 3.11
CA ALA A 71 11.24 -8.80 2.71
C ALA A 71 10.73 -9.91 3.62
N SER A 72 9.44 -9.85 3.96
CA SER A 72 8.75 -10.87 4.72
C SER A 72 7.33 -11.08 4.20
N THR A 73 6.72 -12.19 4.60
CA THR A 73 5.27 -12.39 4.46
C THR A 73 4.55 -11.80 5.67
N THR A 74 3.25 -11.65 5.55
CA THR A 74 2.35 -11.22 6.65
C THR A 74 2.05 -12.31 7.66
N SER A 75 2.71 -13.48 7.56
CA SER A 75 2.50 -14.60 8.47
C SER A 75 3.38 -14.51 9.72
N GLY A 76 2.77 -14.71 10.90
CA GLY A 76 3.47 -15.00 12.13
C GLY A 76 4.22 -13.85 12.80
N ASP A 77 5.43 -14.14 13.27
CA ASP A 77 6.24 -13.25 14.11
C ASP A 77 7.15 -12.29 13.32
N ALA A 78 6.90 -12.16 12.02
CA ALA A 78 7.74 -11.31 11.16
C ALA A 78 7.72 -9.84 11.63
N GLY A 79 8.88 -9.33 11.97
CA GLY A 79 9.09 -7.93 12.35
C GLY A 79 8.81 -7.56 13.81
N ARG A 80 8.27 -8.46 14.64
CA ARG A 80 7.93 -8.15 16.04
C ARG A 80 9.12 -7.96 16.96
N SER A 81 10.30 -8.42 16.57
CA SER A 81 11.50 -8.46 17.41
C SER A 81 12.50 -7.31 17.14
N GLU A 82 12.26 -6.46 16.18
CA GLU A 82 13.23 -5.41 15.77
C GLU A 82 12.54 -4.03 15.76
N ALA A 83 13.25 -3.01 16.23
CA ALA A 83 12.81 -1.63 16.04
C ALA A 83 12.91 -1.27 14.56
N LEU A 84 11.83 -0.80 13.97
CA LEU A 84 11.74 -0.46 12.56
C LEU A 84 11.81 1.05 12.37
N SER A 85 12.62 1.49 11.42
CA SER A 85 12.60 2.86 10.92
C SER A 85 11.47 3.08 9.91
N LEU A 86 11.15 2.04 9.13
CA LEU A 86 10.06 2.05 8.16
C LEU A 86 9.48 0.64 8.00
N LEU A 87 8.17 0.55 8.08
CA LEU A 87 7.38 -0.60 7.66
C LEU A 87 6.69 -0.26 6.34
N VAL A 88 6.85 -1.12 5.33
CA VAL A 88 6.11 -1.04 4.07
C VAL A 88 5.21 -2.26 3.96
N ILE A 89 3.91 -2.02 3.81
CA ILE A 89 2.91 -3.08 3.58
C ILE A 89 2.39 -2.92 2.15
N ASP A 90 2.83 -3.79 1.27
CA ASP A 90 2.39 -3.81 -0.14
C ASP A 90 1.16 -4.71 -0.29
N GLU A 91 0.25 -4.32 -1.16
CA GLU A 91 -1.06 -4.98 -1.34
C GLU A 91 -1.89 -5.07 -0.04
N ALA A 92 -1.85 -4.01 0.79
CA ALA A 92 -2.41 -4.01 2.15
C ALA A 92 -3.91 -4.37 2.21
N ALA A 93 -4.72 -3.99 1.21
CA ALA A 93 -6.14 -4.34 1.14
C ALA A 93 -6.40 -5.84 0.93
N HIS A 94 -5.39 -6.59 0.49
CA HIS A 94 -5.46 -8.03 0.21
C HIS A 94 -4.84 -8.89 1.32
N VAL A 95 -4.33 -8.27 2.39
CA VAL A 95 -3.75 -8.96 3.54
C VAL A 95 -4.86 -9.37 4.49
N GLU A 96 -5.09 -10.67 4.62
CA GLU A 96 -6.03 -11.20 5.62
C GLU A 96 -5.45 -11.04 7.04
N GLY A 97 -6.31 -10.67 8.00
CA GLY A 97 -5.93 -10.53 9.40
C GLY A 97 -4.91 -9.40 9.66
N LEU A 98 -4.87 -8.37 8.79
CA LEU A 98 -3.93 -7.25 8.95
C LEU A 98 -4.19 -6.46 10.25
N ASP A 99 -5.41 -6.45 10.77
CA ASP A 99 -5.76 -5.83 12.07
C ASP A 99 -4.97 -6.44 13.23
N GLU A 100 -4.92 -7.78 13.30
CA GLU A 100 -4.17 -8.49 14.32
C GLU A 100 -2.66 -8.31 14.13
N LEU A 101 -2.21 -8.39 12.88
CA LEU A 101 -0.82 -8.19 12.53
C LEU A 101 -0.36 -6.78 12.88
N TRP A 102 -1.16 -5.77 12.58
CA TRP A 102 -0.90 -4.36 12.90
C TRP A 102 -0.72 -4.14 14.40
N THR A 103 -1.59 -4.74 15.21
CA THR A 103 -1.48 -4.68 16.67
C THR A 103 -0.12 -5.17 17.18
N GLY A 104 0.44 -6.20 16.56
CA GLY A 104 1.76 -6.73 16.90
C GLY A 104 2.94 -5.93 16.30
N LEU A 105 2.74 -5.26 15.18
CA LEU A 105 3.78 -4.50 14.49
C LEU A 105 3.88 -3.05 14.96
N TYR A 106 2.77 -2.43 15.32
CA TYR A 106 2.73 -1.03 15.72
C TYR A 106 3.74 -0.66 16.81
N PRO A 107 3.95 -1.47 17.88
CA PRO A 107 4.96 -1.19 18.87
C PRO A 107 6.39 -1.11 18.34
N THR A 108 6.71 -1.80 17.24
CA THR A 108 8.05 -1.76 16.62
C THR A 108 8.38 -0.41 15.98
N LEU A 109 7.37 0.42 15.73
CA LEU A 109 7.48 1.77 15.21
C LEU A 109 7.59 2.84 16.31
N SER A 110 7.42 2.47 17.59
CA SER A 110 7.34 3.40 18.73
C SER A 110 8.59 4.28 18.93
N THR A 111 9.73 3.89 18.36
CA THR A 111 10.97 4.66 18.41
C THR A 111 11.10 5.72 17.30
N GLY A 112 9.98 6.15 16.72
CA GLY A 112 9.92 7.13 15.64
C GLY A 112 9.91 6.51 14.24
N GLY A 113 9.61 5.23 14.14
CA GLY A 113 9.38 4.54 12.88
C GLY A 113 8.10 5.02 12.18
N ARG A 114 8.02 4.77 10.87
CA ARG A 114 6.89 5.15 10.02
C ARG A 114 6.33 3.93 9.30
N CYS A 115 5.08 4.05 8.82
CA CYS A 115 4.44 3.03 7.99
C CYS A 115 4.02 3.63 6.64
N ILE A 116 4.21 2.86 5.58
CA ILE A 116 3.63 3.09 4.25
C ILE A 116 2.78 1.87 3.92
N ALA A 117 1.47 2.04 3.87
CA ALA A 117 0.55 1.03 3.36
C ALA A 117 0.12 1.42 1.95
N LEU A 118 0.26 0.51 1.00
CA LEU A 118 -0.12 0.75 -0.40
C LEU A 118 -0.89 -0.45 -0.94
N SER A 119 -1.94 -0.16 -1.73
CA SER A 119 -2.77 -1.19 -2.37
C SER A 119 -3.65 -0.57 -3.44
N THR A 120 -4.17 -1.39 -4.36
CA THR A 120 -5.46 -1.14 -4.99
C THR A 120 -6.58 -1.48 -4.00
N PRO A 121 -7.78 -0.88 -4.08
CA PRO A 121 -8.91 -1.22 -3.23
C PRO A 121 -9.31 -2.69 -3.35
N ASN A 122 -9.80 -3.27 -2.26
CA ASN A 122 -10.38 -4.61 -2.25
C ASN A 122 -11.66 -4.62 -1.40
N GLY A 123 -12.65 -3.85 -1.83
CA GLY A 123 -13.90 -3.67 -1.10
C GLY A 123 -13.76 -2.83 0.16
N VAL A 124 -14.85 -2.80 0.93
CA VAL A 124 -14.98 -2.05 2.17
C VAL A 124 -14.79 -2.96 3.39
N GLY A 125 -14.45 -2.37 4.54
CA GLY A 125 -14.41 -3.05 5.84
C GLY A 125 -13.11 -3.77 6.18
N ASN A 126 -12.13 -3.87 5.27
CA ASN A 126 -10.79 -4.35 5.62
C ASN A 126 -9.94 -3.26 6.27
N TRP A 127 -8.83 -3.64 6.91
CA TRP A 127 -7.94 -2.73 7.61
C TRP A 127 -7.49 -1.54 6.74
N PHE A 128 -7.14 -1.79 5.48
CA PHE A 128 -6.66 -0.73 4.58
C PHE A 128 -7.75 0.31 4.28
N HIS A 129 -9.00 -0.15 4.00
CA HIS A 129 -10.14 0.74 3.80
C HIS A 129 -10.43 1.58 5.05
N GLN A 130 -10.48 0.94 6.23
CA GLN A 130 -10.75 1.63 7.48
C GLN A 130 -9.67 2.67 7.79
N THR A 131 -8.39 2.26 7.69
CA THR A 131 -7.25 3.17 7.92
C THR A 131 -7.25 4.36 6.95
N TYR A 132 -7.58 4.13 5.67
CA TYR A 132 -7.70 5.19 4.67
C TYR A 132 -8.85 6.16 5.01
N THR A 133 -10.03 5.63 5.32
CA THR A 133 -11.21 6.45 5.67
C THR A 133 -11.00 7.26 6.95
N ASP A 134 -10.39 6.66 7.96
CA ASP A 134 -10.04 7.33 9.21
C ASP A 134 -9.00 8.45 8.98
N ALA A 135 -8.07 8.23 8.04
CA ALA A 135 -7.10 9.25 7.64
C ALA A 135 -7.75 10.43 6.91
N GLU A 136 -8.71 10.17 6.01
CA GLU A 136 -9.52 11.24 5.37
C GLU A 136 -10.32 12.03 6.39
N GLY A 137 -10.82 11.37 7.43
CA GLY A 137 -11.53 11.99 8.55
C GLY A 137 -10.62 12.68 9.58
N GLY A 138 -9.30 12.59 9.46
CA GLY A 138 -8.34 13.11 10.44
C GLY A 138 -8.36 12.39 11.79
N ILE A 139 -8.81 11.12 11.82
CA ILE A 139 -8.94 10.30 13.03
C ILE A 139 -7.61 9.63 13.38
N ASN A 140 -6.78 9.34 12.39
CA ASN A 140 -5.45 8.75 12.57
C ASN A 140 -4.35 9.64 11.97
N ASP A 141 -3.08 9.27 12.18
CA ASP A 141 -1.91 10.03 11.73
C ASP A 141 -1.44 9.66 10.32
N PHE A 142 -2.17 8.82 9.59
CA PHE A 142 -1.83 8.52 8.21
C PHE A 142 -2.20 9.67 7.28
N PHE A 143 -1.39 9.87 6.24
CA PHE A 143 -1.69 10.81 5.17
C PHE A 143 -2.33 10.05 4.00
N PRO A 144 -3.63 10.26 3.72
CA PRO A 144 -4.31 9.55 2.65
C PRO A 144 -3.87 10.09 1.29
N THR A 145 -3.55 9.18 0.37
CA THR A 145 -3.17 9.52 -1.00
C THR A 145 -3.88 8.59 -1.97
N VAL A 146 -4.61 9.15 -2.92
CA VAL A 146 -5.24 8.41 -4.00
C VAL A 146 -4.63 8.81 -5.33
N LEU A 147 -4.31 7.82 -6.17
CA LEU A 147 -3.65 8.00 -7.46
C LEU A 147 -4.39 7.16 -8.52
N PRO A 148 -5.55 7.61 -9.00
CA PRO A 148 -6.25 6.97 -10.10
C PRO A 148 -5.49 7.11 -11.42
N TRP A 149 -5.97 6.43 -12.45
CA TRP A 149 -5.28 6.34 -13.74
C TRP A 149 -5.03 7.70 -14.42
N ASP A 150 -5.93 8.65 -14.26
CA ASP A 150 -5.93 9.98 -14.88
C ASP A 150 -4.92 10.96 -14.26
N VAL A 151 -4.33 10.60 -13.13
CA VAL A 151 -3.21 11.39 -12.54
C VAL A 151 -1.94 11.28 -13.39
N HIS A 152 -1.82 10.23 -14.21
CA HIS A 152 -0.64 10.04 -15.03
C HIS A 152 -0.73 10.90 -16.30
N PRO A 153 0.25 11.79 -16.59
CA PRO A 153 0.16 12.78 -17.67
C PRO A 153 0.06 12.18 -19.08
N ASP A 154 0.54 10.95 -19.28
CA ASP A 154 0.54 10.28 -20.58
C ASP A 154 -0.67 9.33 -20.76
N ARG A 155 -1.65 9.38 -19.85
CA ARG A 155 -2.86 8.55 -19.90
C ARG A 155 -4.07 9.41 -20.15
N ASP A 156 -4.61 9.32 -21.35
CA ASP A 156 -5.85 9.97 -21.76
C ASP A 156 -7.03 9.00 -21.77
N GLN A 157 -8.18 9.50 -22.16
CA GLN A 157 -9.42 8.72 -22.22
C GLN A 157 -9.32 7.58 -23.26
N GLU A 158 -8.65 7.79 -24.39
CA GLU A 158 -8.46 6.80 -25.44
C GLU A 158 -7.60 5.63 -24.91
N TRP A 159 -6.52 5.95 -24.23
CA TRP A 159 -5.69 4.95 -23.54
C TRP A 159 -6.51 4.15 -22.52
N PHE A 160 -7.35 4.81 -21.71
CA PHE A 160 -8.17 4.16 -20.70
C PHE A 160 -9.20 3.19 -21.29
N GLU A 161 -9.90 3.60 -22.35
CA GLU A 161 -10.89 2.78 -23.05
C GLU A 161 -10.25 1.53 -23.69
N GLU A 162 -9.09 1.69 -24.32
CA GLU A 162 -8.35 0.60 -24.93
C GLU A 162 -7.84 -0.40 -23.86
N GLU A 163 -7.27 0.11 -22.77
CA GLU A 163 -6.69 -0.70 -21.69
C GLU A 163 -7.78 -1.48 -20.94
N THR A 164 -8.96 -0.89 -20.76
CA THR A 164 -10.03 -1.46 -19.94
C THR A 164 -11.09 -2.25 -20.72
N LYS A 165 -11.05 -2.24 -22.05
CA LYS A 165 -12.08 -2.84 -22.91
C LYS A 165 -12.39 -4.32 -22.64
N ASN A 166 -11.43 -5.08 -22.10
CA ASN A 166 -11.57 -6.49 -21.77
C ASN A 166 -11.75 -6.76 -20.27
N MET A 167 -11.98 -5.70 -19.48
CA MET A 167 -12.11 -5.79 -18.02
C MET A 167 -13.56 -5.61 -17.59
N SER A 168 -13.92 -6.28 -16.50
CA SER A 168 -15.21 -6.02 -15.84
C SER A 168 -15.18 -4.65 -15.14
N GLN A 169 -16.34 -4.04 -14.94
CA GLN A 169 -16.46 -2.76 -14.21
C GLN A 169 -15.81 -2.83 -12.82
N ARG A 170 -15.93 -3.97 -12.12
CA ARG A 170 -15.28 -4.20 -10.85
C ARG A 170 -13.75 -4.13 -10.94
N GLN A 171 -13.16 -4.75 -11.95
CA GLN A 171 -11.71 -4.71 -12.17
C GLN A 171 -11.23 -3.30 -12.51
N VAL A 172 -12.00 -2.58 -13.33
CA VAL A 172 -11.71 -1.18 -13.66
C VAL A 172 -11.75 -0.32 -12.40
N ALA A 173 -12.81 -0.43 -11.61
CA ALA A 173 -12.96 0.30 -10.35
C ALA A 173 -11.82 0.03 -9.36
N GLN A 174 -11.38 -1.22 -9.29
CA GLN A 174 -10.29 -1.65 -8.41
C GLN A 174 -8.92 -1.16 -8.87
N GLU A 175 -8.57 -1.42 -10.13
CA GLU A 175 -7.19 -1.28 -10.61
C GLU A 175 -6.88 0.12 -11.16
N TYR A 176 -7.91 0.86 -11.62
CA TYR A 176 -7.74 2.15 -12.29
C TYR A 176 -8.39 3.32 -11.56
N GLU A 177 -9.60 3.13 -11.01
CA GLU A 177 -10.37 4.22 -10.40
C GLU A 177 -10.15 4.37 -8.89
N CYS A 178 -9.45 3.45 -8.25
CA CYS A 178 -9.24 3.42 -6.80
C CYS A 178 -10.56 3.44 -5.99
N ASN A 179 -11.61 2.77 -6.48
CA ASN A 179 -12.95 2.82 -5.91
C ASN A 179 -13.20 1.64 -4.95
N PHE A 180 -13.26 1.90 -3.65
CA PHE A 180 -13.49 0.88 -2.63
C PHE A 180 -14.88 0.24 -2.75
N ASN A 181 -15.92 1.02 -3.03
CA ASN A 181 -17.30 0.53 -3.02
C ASN A 181 -17.58 -0.46 -4.15
N MET A 182 -16.92 -0.31 -5.30
CA MET A 182 -17.12 -1.13 -6.48
C MET A 182 -16.12 -2.27 -6.62
N SER A 183 -15.06 -2.29 -5.83
CA SER A 183 -13.95 -3.25 -5.94
C SER A 183 -14.17 -4.55 -5.16
N GLY A 184 -15.07 -4.58 -4.17
CA GLY A 184 -15.28 -5.72 -3.27
C GLY A 184 -16.33 -6.74 -3.77
N GLU A 185 -16.36 -7.91 -3.12
CA GLU A 185 -17.50 -8.83 -3.21
C GLU A 185 -18.62 -8.32 -2.30
N THR A 186 -19.56 -7.61 -2.86
CA THR A 186 -20.72 -7.10 -2.13
C THR A 186 -21.91 -8.04 -2.30
N VAL A 187 -22.69 -8.26 -1.23
CA VAL A 187 -23.92 -9.06 -1.27
C VAL A 187 -24.96 -8.45 -2.23
N ILE A 188 -24.90 -7.12 -2.41
CA ILE A 188 -25.75 -6.40 -3.36
C ILE A 188 -24.83 -5.87 -4.47
N HIS A 189 -25.13 -6.21 -5.70
CA HIS A 189 -24.34 -5.75 -6.85
C HIS A 189 -24.32 -4.21 -6.91
N PRO A 190 -23.19 -3.56 -7.25
CA PRO A 190 -23.08 -2.08 -7.27
C PRO A 190 -24.15 -1.40 -8.14
N GLU A 191 -24.54 -2.03 -9.26
CA GLU A 191 -25.62 -1.53 -10.14
C GLU A 191 -26.99 -1.55 -9.43
N ASP A 192 -27.25 -2.58 -8.62
CA ASP A 192 -28.47 -2.68 -7.83
C ASP A 192 -28.48 -1.64 -6.70
N MET A 193 -27.33 -1.38 -6.08
CA MET A 193 -27.20 -0.30 -5.10
C MET A 193 -27.43 1.07 -5.73
N ALA A 194 -26.92 1.32 -6.93
CA ALA A 194 -27.18 2.57 -7.64
C ALA A 194 -28.68 2.72 -7.97
N ARG A 195 -29.35 1.63 -8.40
CA ARG A 195 -30.79 1.60 -8.66
C ARG A 195 -31.60 1.82 -7.37
N ILE A 196 -31.23 1.16 -6.27
CA ILE A 196 -31.87 1.35 -4.97
C ILE A 196 -31.76 2.81 -4.51
N LYS A 197 -30.56 3.42 -4.61
CA LYS A 197 -30.35 4.82 -4.25
C LYS A 197 -31.23 5.78 -5.05
N GLN A 198 -31.47 5.52 -6.34
CA GLN A 198 -32.38 6.31 -7.18
C GLN A 198 -33.83 6.18 -6.78
N THR A 199 -34.22 5.06 -6.13
CA THR A 199 -35.58 4.81 -5.69
C THR A 199 -35.85 5.21 -4.24
N LEU A 200 -34.82 5.69 -3.51
CA LEU A 200 -34.99 6.18 -2.14
C LEU A 200 -35.91 7.42 -2.15
N GLN A 201 -36.98 7.34 -1.38
CA GLN A 201 -37.89 8.44 -1.11
C GLN A 201 -37.72 8.90 0.33
N GLU A 202 -37.94 10.18 0.59
CA GLU A 202 -38.03 10.66 1.96
C GLU A 202 -39.11 9.90 2.74
N PRO A 203 -38.84 9.53 4.02
CA PRO A 203 -39.84 8.85 4.81
C PRO A 203 -41.11 9.70 4.91
N LYS A 204 -42.29 9.08 4.67
CA LYS A 204 -43.59 9.73 4.75
C LYS A 204 -43.87 10.40 6.13
N TYR A 205 -43.22 9.89 7.17
CA TYR A 205 -43.35 10.38 8.53
C TYR A 205 -41.97 10.77 9.07
N LYS A 206 -41.83 12.02 9.52
CA LYS A 206 -40.56 12.54 10.10
C LYS A 206 -40.28 12.07 11.52
N THR A 207 -41.24 11.41 12.15
CA THR A 207 -41.10 10.84 13.50
C THR A 207 -41.36 9.37 13.43
N GLY A 208 -40.33 8.57 13.75
CA GLY A 208 -40.52 7.14 13.99
C GLY A 208 -41.48 6.90 15.15
N PHE A 209 -42.16 5.74 15.09
CA PHE A 209 -42.97 5.26 16.21
C PHE A 209 -42.11 5.06 17.44
#